data_19669f13572bc9f5c816ae5671676cbf
#
_entry.id   19669f13572bc9f5c816ae5671676cbf
#
_cell.length_a   1.000
_cell.length_b   1.000
_cell.length_c   1.000
_cell.angle_alpha   90.00
_cell.angle_beta   90.00
_cell.angle_gamma   90.00
#
_symmetry.space_group_name_H-M   'P 1'
#
loop_
_entity.id
_entity.type
_entity.pdbx_description
1 polymer ?
#
loop_
_entity_poly.entity_id
_entity_poly.type
_entity_poly.pdbx_seq_one_letter_code
_entity_poly.pdbx_strand_id
1 'polypeptide(L)'
;MNKSLLFFVFLCLLIQISKLGFCLERKAHNGNNGLKRHGFISVTSFGAVGDGKADDTKAFLKAWKAACKGGIRGKTNFLVPLGKTFMLKPLTFEGPCKSSPITFLIGGNLVAPGYTWHAGNYPAWISFGSINGLVVTGGGTVNGRGSVWWRNVQHRPTAMHFNNCNGLHISNLHHLNSPRNHISLSCSENISLSGLNMTAPGDSPNTDGIDISNCRGVDLRDSVIATGDDCIAINGGSSYINITGIFCGPGHGISVGSLGENGHFSAVEEVRVKNCTLSNTKNGVRIKTFQNGSGFARKISFEDIKMVASENPIIIEQNYHDRAKNGDVSFEYSNYQSCRVNRLYQTLSGSGNGRGVRVSDVRYSRIHGSSASSEAITMNCDANLGCVDIVMDHVDLVSAKSGHRVSASCKNVHGKYFDSDISCQKKALGRW
;
A
#
# COMPACT_ATOMS: atom_id res chain seq x y z
N MET A 1 -17.59 -20.64 -22.79
CA MET A 1 -16.57 -19.86 -23.52
C MET A 1 -15.33 -20.74 -23.67
N ASN A 2 -14.90 -20.99 -24.88
CA ASN A 2 -13.97 -22.08 -25.23
C ASN A 2 -12.55 -21.77 -24.72
N LYS A 3 -11.94 -22.67 -23.94
CA LYS A 3 -10.58 -22.51 -23.37
C LYS A 3 -9.51 -22.19 -24.43
N SER A 4 -9.74 -22.66 -25.68
CA SER A 4 -8.88 -22.38 -26.83
C SER A 4 -8.92 -20.91 -27.28
N LEU A 5 -10.06 -20.23 -27.14
CA LEU A 5 -10.21 -18.81 -27.50
C LEU A 5 -9.52 -17.88 -26.49
N LEU A 6 -9.58 -18.23 -25.20
CA LEU A 6 -8.83 -17.48 -24.15
C LEU A 6 -7.32 -17.60 -24.34
N PHE A 7 -6.83 -18.79 -24.69
CA PHE A 7 -5.40 -19.01 -24.94
C PHE A 7 -4.91 -18.22 -26.16
N PHE A 8 -5.72 -18.15 -27.23
CA PHE A 8 -5.41 -17.36 -28.43
C PHE A 8 -5.39 -15.85 -28.16
N VAL A 9 -6.34 -15.34 -27.38
CA VAL A 9 -6.38 -13.91 -26.99
C VAL A 9 -5.18 -13.56 -26.10
N PHE A 10 -4.80 -14.44 -25.17
CA PHE A 10 -3.63 -14.24 -24.30
C PHE A 10 -2.32 -14.27 -25.10
N LEU A 11 -2.21 -15.19 -26.07
CA LEU A 11 -1.05 -15.29 -26.96
C LEU A 11 -0.93 -14.07 -27.89
N CYS A 12 -2.03 -13.56 -28.43
CA CYS A 12 -2.05 -12.32 -29.23
C CYS A 12 -1.66 -11.08 -28.42
N LEU A 13 -2.10 -10.97 -27.16
CA LEU A 13 -1.69 -9.90 -26.25
C LEU A 13 -0.19 -9.95 -25.93
N LEU A 14 0.36 -11.13 -25.69
CA LEU A 14 1.80 -11.32 -25.45
C LEU A 14 2.63 -10.94 -26.69
N ILE A 15 2.15 -11.27 -27.88
CA ILE A 15 2.82 -10.91 -29.15
C ILE A 15 2.75 -9.39 -29.42
N GLN A 16 1.66 -8.74 -29.04
CA GLN A 16 1.55 -7.27 -29.15
C GLN A 16 2.47 -6.55 -28.16
N ILE A 17 2.60 -7.04 -26.93
CA ILE A 17 3.51 -6.49 -25.92
C ILE A 17 4.98 -6.69 -26.36
N SER A 18 5.33 -7.86 -26.90
CA SER A 18 6.68 -8.10 -27.42
C SER A 18 7.01 -7.24 -28.66
N LYS A 19 6.04 -6.99 -29.54
CA LYS A 19 6.23 -6.08 -30.69
C LYS A 19 6.37 -4.61 -30.27
N LEU A 20 5.67 -4.17 -29.20
CA LEU A 20 5.82 -2.82 -28.65
C LEU A 20 7.20 -2.63 -28.01
N GLY A 21 7.70 -3.63 -27.26
CA GLY A 21 9.06 -3.65 -26.72
C GLY A 21 10.12 -3.64 -27.82
N PHE A 22 9.95 -4.46 -28.85
CA PHE A 22 10.90 -4.53 -30.00
C PHE A 22 10.90 -3.26 -30.87
N CYS A 23 9.76 -2.56 -30.97
CA CYS A 23 9.67 -1.29 -31.70
C CYS A 23 10.37 -0.16 -30.94
N LEU A 24 10.32 -0.18 -29.60
CA LEU A 24 11.04 0.76 -28.73
C LEU A 24 12.56 0.54 -28.76
N GLU A 25 13.03 -0.73 -28.80
CA GLU A 25 14.45 -1.05 -28.89
C GLU A 25 15.08 -0.71 -30.26
N ARG A 26 14.40 -0.95 -31.38
CA ARG A 26 14.92 -0.58 -32.71
C ARG A 26 15.13 0.93 -32.88
N LYS A 27 14.34 1.76 -32.20
CA LYS A 27 14.55 3.23 -32.20
C LYS A 27 15.69 3.68 -31.28
N ALA A 28 16.06 2.86 -30.27
CA ALA A 28 17.13 3.18 -29.34
C ALA A 28 18.54 2.81 -29.85
N HIS A 29 18.65 1.93 -30.87
CA HIS A 29 19.97 1.39 -31.31
C HIS A 29 20.62 2.19 -32.44
N ASN A 30 19.93 3.15 -33.03
CA ASN A 30 20.50 4.00 -34.08
C ASN A 30 20.87 5.41 -33.57
N GLY A 31 22.06 5.53 -33.03
CA GLY A 31 22.83 6.77 -32.97
C GLY A 31 22.86 7.48 -31.61
N ASN A 32 24.06 7.60 -31.04
CA ASN A 32 24.39 8.36 -29.83
C ASN A 32 24.01 9.86 -29.86
N ASN A 33 23.55 10.39 -30.98
CA ASN A 33 23.08 11.77 -31.14
C ASN A 33 21.55 11.91 -31.29
N GLY A 34 20.81 10.80 -31.40
CA GLY A 34 19.36 10.80 -31.62
C GLY A 34 18.51 10.90 -30.34
N LEU A 35 19.06 10.46 -29.21
CA LEU A 35 18.31 10.33 -27.94
C LEU A 35 17.90 11.67 -27.31
N LYS A 36 18.59 12.76 -27.59
CA LYS A 36 18.21 14.10 -27.12
C LYS A 36 16.95 14.66 -27.78
N ARG A 37 16.52 14.13 -28.92
CA ARG A 37 15.36 14.63 -29.68
C ARG A 37 14.01 14.04 -29.23
N HIS A 38 13.97 12.97 -28.42
CA HIS A 38 12.71 12.27 -28.09
C HIS A 38 12.36 12.23 -26.60
N GLY A 39 13.01 13.00 -25.74
CA GLY A 39 12.67 13.08 -24.33
C GLY A 39 12.94 11.78 -23.52
N PHE A 40 13.77 10.86 -24.03
CA PHE A 40 14.22 9.67 -23.29
C PHE A 40 15.62 9.84 -22.73
N ILE A 41 15.78 9.56 -21.44
CA ILE A 41 17.06 9.58 -20.72
C ILE A 41 17.28 8.20 -20.14
N SER A 42 18.12 7.39 -20.80
CA SER A 42 18.46 6.04 -20.35
C SER A 42 19.59 6.05 -19.34
N VAL A 43 19.47 5.27 -18.27
CA VAL A 43 20.50 5.12 -17.23
C VAL A 43 21.83 4.58 -17.81
N THR A 44 21.76 3.76 -18.85
CA THR A 44 22.96 3.22 -19.54
C THR A 44 23.77 4.29 -20.24
N SER A 45 23.13 5.37 -20.72
CA SER A 45 23.83 6.52 -21.30
C SER A 45 24.64 7.34 -20.28
N PHE A 46 24.45 7.04 -18.99
CA PHE A 46 25.18 7.67 -17.87
C PHE A 46 26.13 6.70 -17.17
N GLY A 47 26.37 5.54 -17.79
CA GLY A 47 27.34 4.56 -17.32
C GLY A 47 26.79 3.45 -16.44
N ALA A 48 25.47 3.26 -16.38
CA ALA A 48 24.90 2.10 -15.70
C ALA A 48 25.21 0.82 -16.47
N VAL A 49 25.70 -0.21 -15.77
CA VAL A 49 26.15 -1.49 -16.33
C VAL A 49 24.95 -2.43 -16.52
N GLY A 50 24.15 -2.58 -15.47
CA GLY A 50 22.94 -3.41 -15.49
C GLY A 50 23.22 -4.91 -15.51
N ASP A 51 24.26 -5.37 -14.79
CA ASP A 51 24.65 -6.78 -14.64
C ASP A 51 24.15 -7.40 -13.31
N GLY A 52 23.45 -6.62 -12.47
CA GLY A 52 22.94 -7.02 -11.15
C GLY A 52 24.01 -7.10 -10.05
N LYS A 53 25.25 -6.71 -10.32
CA LYS A 53 26.41 -6.78 -9.41
C LYS A 53 27.07 -5.42 -9.21
N ALA A 54 27.30 -4.69 -10.30
CA ALA A 54 27.88 -3.35 -10.26
C ALA A 54 26.93 -2.38 -9.55
N ASP A 55 27.51 -1.44 -8.78
CA ASP A 55 26.76 -0.35 -8.16
C ASP A 55 26.42 0.74 -9.19
N ASP A 56 25.20 0.69 -9.69
CA ASP A 56 24.69 1.63 -10.70
C ASP A 56 24.15 2.93 -10.12
N THR A 57 24.16 3.12 -8.79
CA THR A 57 23.54 4.25 -8.08
C THR A 57 23.97 5.61 -8.63
N LYS A 58 25.27 5.80 -8.84
CA LYS A 58 25.80 7.08 -9.37
C LYS A 58 25.30 7.39 -10.78
N ALA A 59 25.17 6.36 -11.62
CA ALA A 59 24.66 6.50 -12.99
C ALA A 59 23.19 6.91 -12.98
N PHE A 60 22.37 6.29 -12.12
CA PHE A 60 20.96 6.64 -11.91
C PHE A 60 20.79 8.08 -11.43
N LEU A 61 21.57 8.53 -10.44
CA LEU A 61 21.51 9.91 -9.95
C LEU A 61 21.93 10.94 -11.02
N LYS A 62 22.94 10.64 -11.84
CA LYS A 62 23.33 11.50 -12.96
C LYS A 62 22.24 11.57 -14.02
N ALA A 63 21.64 10.44 -14.39
CA ALA A 63 20.52 10.36 -15.33
C ALA A 63 19.29 11.11 -14.80
N TRP A 64 18.99 10.98 -13.50
CA TRP A 64 17.91 11.72 -12.86
C TRP A 64 18.14 13.23 -12.90
N LYS A 65 19.33 13.69 -12.57
CA LYS A 65 19.67 15.11 -12.65
C LYS A 65 19.43 15.66 -14.06
N ALA A 66 19.78 14.89 -15.10
CA ALA A 66 19.52 15.27 -16.49
C ALA A 66 18.01 15.28 -16.82
N ALA A 67 17.25 14.29 -16.35
CA ALA A 67 15.82 14.18 -16.58
C ALA A 67 15.02 15.28 -15.86
N CYS A 68 15.31 15.50 -14.59
CA CYS A 68 14.57 16.40 -13.72
C CYS A 68 14.96 17.89 -13.92
N LYS A 69 16.26 18.16 -14.12
CA LYS A 69 16.81 19.54 -14.14
C LYS A 69 17.37 19.97 -15.49
N GLY A 70 17.39 19.08 -16.49
CA GLY A 70 18.06 19.29 -17.78
C GLY A 70 17.42 20.30 -18.73
N GLY A 71 16.37 20.99 -18.36
CA GLY A 71 15.79 22.10 -19.14
C GLY A 71 14.96 21.71 -20.36
N ILE A 72 14.67 20.42 -20.57
CA ILE A 72 13.72 19.98 -21.59
C ILE A 72 12.32 20.35 -21.09
N ARG A 73 11.65 21.27 -21.78
CA ARG A 73 10.24 21.58 -21.51
C ARG A 73 9.36 20.46 -22.09
N GLY A 74 8.43 19.94 -21.30
CA GLY A 74 7.48 18.90 -21.71
C GLY A 74 7.76 17.55 -21.06
N LYS A 75 7.19 16.49 -21.63
CA LYS A 75 7.31 15.13 -21.11
C LYS A 75 8.75 14.63 -21.19
N THR A 76 9.28 14.15 -20.07
CA THR A 76 10.58 13.49 -20.00
C THR A 76 10.42 12.06 -19.53
N ASN A 77 11.08 11.13 -20.20
CA ASN A 77 11.06 9.71 -19.85
C ASN A 77 12.46 9.30 -19.30
N PHE A 78 12.52 8.94 -18.03
CA PHE A 78 13.68 8.32 -17.41
C PHE A 78 13.57 6.81 -17.64
N LEU A 79 14.52 6.22 -18.35
CA LEU A 79 14.43 4.83 -18.81
C LEU A 79 15.41 3.92 -18.07
N VAL A 80 14.85 2.89 -17.42
CA VAL A 80 15.57 1.69 -16.96
C VAL A 80 15.32 0.59 -18.01
N PRO A 81 16.31 0.25 -18.85
CA PRO A 81 16.11 -0.64 -20.01
C PRO A 81 15.69 -2.06 -19.63
N LEU A 82 14.83 -2.64 -20.46
CA LEU A 82 14.45 -4.06 -20.39
C LEU A 82 15.67 -4.99 -20.55
N GLY A 83 15.60 -6.19 -19.97
CA GLY A 83 16.62 -7.23 -20.08
C GLY A 83 17.89 -6.98 -19.25
N LYS A 84 17.91 -5.93 -18.45
CA LYS A 84 19.03 -5.60 -17.54
C LYS A 84 18.58 -5.61 -16.07
N THR A 85 19.55 -5.87 -15.19
CA THR A 85 19.35 -5.85 -13.74
C THR A 85 20.33 -4.86 -13.11
N PHE A 86 19.80 -3.82 -12.47
CA PHE A 86 20.59 -2.75 -11.87
C PHE A 86 20.62 -2.87 -10.35
N MET A 87 21.82 -3.06 -9.78
CA MET A 87 21.99 -3.02 -8.34
C MET A 87 22.15 -1.58 -7.88
N LEU A 88 21.28 -1.15 -6.95
CA LEU A 88 21.26 0.20 -6.43
C LEU A 88 21.45 0.18 -4.91
N LYS A 89 22.38 0.97 -4.40
CA LYS A 89 22.44 1.35 -2.99
C LYS A 89 21.30 2.33 -2.68
N PRO A 90 20.99 2.61 -1.39
CA PRO A 90 20.01 3.59 -1.03
C PRO A 90 20.21 4.92 -1.75
N LEU A 91 19.10 5.45 -2.32
CA LEU A 91 19.17 6.69 -3.09
C LEU A 91 17.84 7.44 -3.04
N THR A 92 17.94 8.75 -3.28
CA THR A 92 16.78 9.63 -3.36
C THR A 92 16.76 10.38 -4.70
N PHE A 93 15.59 10.34 -5.35
CA PHE A 93 15.27 11.15 -6.52
C PHE A 93 14.52 12.39 -6.04
N GLU A 94 15.17 13.55 -6.07
CA GLU A 94 14.63 14.80 -5.57
C GLU A 94 14.10 15.69 -6.69
N GLY A 95 12.92 16.30 -6.42
CA GLY A 95 12.36 17.42 -7.15
C GLY A 95 12.81 18.78 -6.58
N PRO A 96 12.11 19.87 -6.90
CA PRO A 96 11.14 19.92 -7.98
C PRO A 96 11.79 19.76 -9.36
N CYS A 97 11.07 19.09 -10.26
CA CYS A 97 11.54 18.90 -11.62
C CYS A 97 11.03 20.02 -12.56
N LYS A 98 11.85 20.40 -13.54
CA LYS A 98 11.48 21.36 -14.58
C LYS A 98 10.50 20.75 -15.60
N SER A 99 10.58 19.43 -15.79
CA SER A 99 9.67 18.67 -16.65
C SER A 99 8.51 18.14 -15.82
N SER A 100 7.29 18.27 -16.34
CA SER A 100 6.09 17.67 -15.78
C SER A 100 5.11 17.36 -16.92
N PRO A 101 4.54 16.15 -17.00
CA PRO A 101 4.89 14.98 -16.19
C PRO A 101 6.28 14.42 -16.51
N ILE A 102 6.90 13.78 -15.53
CA ILE A 102 8.10 12.97 -15.70
C ILE A 102 7.76 11.49 -15.52
N THR A 103 8.11 10.66 -16.50
CA THR A 103 7.86 9.22 -16.45
C THR A 103 9.14 8.48 -16.08
N PHE A 104 9.11 7.73 -14.98
CA PHE A 104 10.15 6.79 -14.55
C PHE A 104 9.76 5.40 -15.07
N LEU A 105 10.31 5.04 -16.23
CA LEU A 105 9.97 3.81 -16.92
C LEU A 105 10.91 2.68 -16.51
N ILE A 106 10.42 1.76 -15.68
CA ILE A 106 11.15 0.59 -15.20
C ILE A 106 10.81 -0.60 -16.11
N GLY A 107 11.58 -0.81 -17.17
CA GLY A 107 11.45 -1.99 -18.03
C GLY A 107 12.30 -3.16 -17.55
N GLY A 108 13.45 -2.89 -16.95
CA GLY A 108 14.36 -3.89 -16.38
C GLY A 108 14.12 -4.15 -14.90
N ASN A 109 15.12 -4.76 -14.25
CA ASN A 109 15.04 -5.10 -12.83
C ASN A 109 15.90 -4.13 -11.99
N LEU A 110 15.33 -3.65 -10.88
CA LEU A 110 16.05 -2.98 -9.81
C LEU A 110 16.24 -3.96 -8.65
N VAL A 111 17.45 -4.08 -8.14
CA VAL A 111 17.76 -4.96 -7.02
C VAL A 111 18.53 -4.22 -5.93
N ALA A 112 18.13 -4.43 -4.68
CA ALA A 112 18.86 -3.91 -3.53
C ALA A 112 20.18 -4.67 -3.32
N PRO A 113 21.14 -4.13 -2.54
CA PRO A 113 22.32 -4.87 -2.12
C PRO A 113 21.96 -6.15 -1.39
N GLY A 114 22.81 -7.17 -1.49
CA GLY A 114 22.66 -8.43 -0.76
C GLY A 114 23.15 -8.38 0.69
N TYR A 115 23.30 -7.19 1.26
CA TYR A 115 23.71 -6.93 2.63
C TYR A 115 22.89 -5.79 3.23
N THR A 116 22.86 -5.71 4.56
CA THR A 116 22.17 -4.63 5.28
C THR A 116 23.03 -3.36 5.31
N TRP A 117 22.37 -2.20 5.31
CA TRP A 117 22.98 -0.88 5.53
C TRP A 117 22.39 -0.21 6.77
N HIS A 118 22.96 0.88 7.23
CA HIS A 118 22.43 1.61 8.37
C HIS A 118 21.16 2.37 7.96
N ALA A 119 19.98 1.75 8.21
CA ALA A 119 18.70 2.27 7.77
C ALA A 119 18.30 3.59 8.47
N GLY A 120 18.88 3.92 9.63
CA GLY A 120 18.67 5.21 10.29
C GLY A 120 18.99 6.44 9.42
N ASN A 121 19.94 6.31 8.49
CA ASN A 121 20.28 7.37 7.54
C ASN A 121 19.46 7.29 6.24
N TYR A 122 18.85 6.11 5.96
CA TYR A 122 18.09 5.84 4.75
C TYR A 122 16.87 4.98 5.09
N PRO A 123 15.76 5.61 5.53
CA PRO A 123 14.55 4.88 5.95
C PRO A 123 13.86 4.16 4.80
N ALA A 124 14.24 4.46 3.56
CA ALA A 124 13.83 3.72 2.37
C ALA A 124 15.04 3.42 1.47
N TRP A 125 14.92 2.33 0.72
CA TRP A 125 15.92 1.98 -0.29
C TRP A 125 15.87 2.93 -1.48
N ILE A 126 14.69 3.15 -2.05
CA ILE A 126 14.47 4.11 -3.14
C ILE A 126 13.46 5.14 -2.66
N SER A 127 13.85 6.41 -2.65
CA SER A 127 12.97 7.52 -2.28
C SER A 127 12.72 8.46 -3.45
N PHE A 128 11.50 8.97 -3.53
CA PHE A 128 11.10 10.05 -4.42
C PHE A 128 10.56 11.20 -3.57
N GLY A 129 11.13 12.40 -3.72
CA GLY A 129 10.78 13.56 -2.90
C GLY A 129 10.38 14.75 -3.73
N SER A 130 9.25 15.38 -3.40
CA SER A 130 8.82 16.68 -3.97
C SER A 130 8.71 16.70 -5.50
N ILE A 131 8.17 15.64 -6.11
CA ILE A 131 8.02 15.51 -7.56
C ILE A 131 6.54 15.50 -7.92
N ASN A 132 6.05 16.59 -8.48
CA ASN A 132 4.68 16.68 -8.98
C ASN A 132 4.52 16.03 -10.35
N GLY A 133 3.45 15.26 -10.55
CA GLY A 133 3.13 14.59 -11.81
C GLY A 133 4.12 13.47 -12.16
N LEU A 134 4.67 12.80 -11.17
CA LEU A 134 5.54 11.64 -11.38
C LEU A 134 4.70 10.44 -11.84
N VAL A 135 5.15 9.79 -12.90
CA VAL A 135 4.59 8.52 -13.39
C VAL A 135 5.65 7.43 -13.26
N VAL A 136 5.39 6.37 -12.50
CA VAL A 136 6.29 5.22 -12.36
C VAL A 136 5.61 3.98 -12.94
N THR A 137 6.19 3.40 -14.00
CA THR A 137 5.56 2.30 -14.73
C THR A 137 6.59 1.49 -15.52
N GLY A 138 6.20 0.41 -16.21
CA GLY A 138 7.10 -0.22 -17.19
C GLY A 138 7.15 -1.75 -17.19
N GLY A 139 6.45 -2.43 -16.29
CA GLY A 139 6.41 -3.91 -16.23
C GLY A 139 7.66 -4.56 -15.65
N GLY A 140 8.61 -3.76 -15.18
CA GLY A 140 9.84 -4.28 -14.57
C GLY A 140 9.68 -4.67 -13.10
N THR A 141 10.77 -5.16 -12.51
CA THR A 141 10.79 -5.71 -11.16
C THR A 141 11.59 -4.84 -10.21
N VAL A 142 11.07 -4.65 -8.99
CA VAL A 142 11.74 -4.00 -7.86
C VAL A 142 11.92 -5.05 -6.76
N ASN A 143 13.15 -5.56 -6.56
CA ASN A 143 13.45 -6.59 -5.59
C ASN A 143 14.28 -6.03 -4.43
N GLY A 144 13.65 -5.90 -3.27
CA GLY A 144 14.29 -5.35 -2.07
C GLY A 144 15.27 -6.28 -1.37
N ARG A 145 15.38 -7.56 -1.80
CA ARG A 145 16.23 -8.59 -1.16
C ARG A 145 16.04 -8.66 0.35
N GLY A 146 14.80 -8.58 0.82
CA GLY A 146 14.41 -8.44 2.23
C GLY A 146 14.91 -9.53 3.15
N SER A 147 15.21 -10.74 2.63
CA SER A 147 15.67 -11.88 3.43
C SER A 147 16.91 -11.60 4.29
N VAL A 148 17.77 -10.68 3.88
CA VAL A 148 18.94 -10.26 4.68
C VAL A 148 18.56 -9.35 5.86
N TRP A 149 17.32 -8.82 5.84
CA TRP A 149 16.79 -7.89 6.84
C TRP A 149 15.84 -8.54 7.84
N TRP A 150 15.15 -9.62 7.49
CA TRP A 150 14.05 -10.17 8.28
C TRP A 150 14.49 -10.85 9.58
N ARG A 151 15.77 -11.21 9.70
CA ARG A 151 16.32 -11.80 10.91
C ARG A 151 17.10 -10.75 11.71
N ASN A 152 16.63 -10.45 12.93
CA ASN A 152 17.36 -9.68 13.96
C ASN A 152 17.80 -8.25 13.56
N VAL A 153 17.13 -7.58 12.63
CA VAL A 153 17.43 -6.19 12.28
C VAL A 153 16.28 -5.29 12.76
N GLN A 154 16.59 -4.35 13.66
CA GLN A 154 15.59 -3.47 14.27
C GLN A 154 15.05 -2.42 13.29
N HIS A 155 15.89 -1.82 12.46
CA HIS A 155 15.47 -0.77 11.53
C HIS A 155 15.59 -1.26 10.10
N ARG A 156 14.46 -1.69 9.53
CA ARG A 156 14.38 -2.19 8.17
C ARG A 156 13.85 -1.11 7.24
N PRO A 157 14.47 -0.86 6.07
CA PRO A 157 14.02 0.18 5.15
C PRO A 157 12.77 -0.25 4.37
N THR A 158 11.92 0.70 4.03
CA THR A 158 10.88 0.57 2.99
C THR A 158 11.55 0.38 1.62
N ALA A 159 10.97 -0.42 0.73
CA ALA A 159 11.56 -0.60 -0.61
C ALA A 159 11.43 0.68 -1.46
N MET A 160 10.23 1.25 -1.60
CA MET A 160 10.00 2.50 -2.31
C MET A 160 9.16 3.46 -1.48
N HIS A 161 9.64 4.69 -1.33
CA HIS A 161 8.93 5.76 -0.59
C HIS A 161 8.70 6.97 -1.48
N PHE A 162 7.46 7.47 -1.48
CA PHE A 162 7.04 8.66 -2.20
C PHE A 162 6.55 9.70 -1.21
N ASN A 163 7.27 10.82 -1.11
CA ASN A 163 6.95 11.89 -0.18
C ASN A 163 6.72 13.21 -0.91
N ASN A 164 5.60 13.87 -0.63
CA ASN A 164 5.23 15.14 -1.27
C ASN A 164 5.23 15.06 -2.81
N CYS A 165 4.67 13.98 -3.36
CA CYS A 165 4.56 13.69 -4.79
C CYS A 165 3.10 13.82 -5.24
N ASN A 166 2.64 15.06 -5.49
CA ASN A 166 1.25 15.30 -5.91
C ASN A 166 1.03 14.89 -7.37
N GLY A 167 -0.13 14.29 -7.67
CA GLY A 167 -0.43 13.77 -9.00
C GLY A 167 0.43 12.54 -9.36
N LEU A 168 0.82 11.75 -8.35
CA LEU A 168 1.60 10.53 -8.53
C LEU A 168 0.77 9.44 -9.23
N HIS A 169 1.38 8.79 -10.19
CA HIS A 169 0.80 7.61 -10.84
C HIS A 169 1.80 6.45 -10.83
N ILE A 170 1.41 5.30 -10.25
CA ILE A 170 2.23 4.08 -10.21
C ILE A 170 1.45 2.94 -10.86
N SER A 171 2.04 2.25 -11.85
CA SER A 171 1.32 1.17 -12.51
C SER A 171 2.23 0.07 -13.09
N ASN A 172 1.66 -1.13 -13.17
CA ASN A 172 2.26 -2.26 -13.87
C ASN A 172 3.70 -2.56 -13.43
N LEU A 173 3.92 -2.76 -12.13
CA LEU A 173 5.21 -3.11 -11.55
C LEU A 173 5.12 -4.37 -10.72
N HIS A 174 6.22 -5.11 -10.68
CA HIS A 174 6.40 -6.27 -9.82
C HIS A 174 7.31 -5.90 -8.64
N HIS A 175 6.78 -5.98 -7.41
CA HIS A 175 7.55 -5.75 -6.19
C HIS A 175 7.84 -7.07 -5.49
N LEU A 176 9.11 -7.35 -5.21
CA LEU A 176 9.54 -8.60 -4.58
C LEU A 176 10.31 -8.33 -3.30
N ASN A 177 10.00 -9.12 -2.26
CA ASN A 177 10.84 -9.27 -1.07
C ASN A 177 11.32 -7.93 -0.50
N SER A 178 10.40 -7.05 -0.16
CA SER A 178 10.77 -5.81 0.53
C SER A 178 11.38 -6.09 1.90
N PRO A 179 12.36 -5.34 2.38
CA PRO A 179 12.85 -5.44 3.75
C PRO A 179 11.78 -5.13 4.80
N ARG A 180 10.90 -4.17 4.50
CA ARG A 180 9.72 -3.75 5.26
C ARG A 180 8.58 -3.50 4.26
N ASN A 181 7.86 -2.39 4.32
CA ASN A 181 6.81 -2.02 3.38
C ASN A 181 7.32 -2.00 1.92
N HIS A 182 6.51 -2.49 0.99
CA HIS A 182 6.87 -2.45 -0.45
C HIS A 182 6.76 -1.03 -1.00
N ILE A 183 5.64 -0.35 -0.77
CA ILE A 183 5.43 1.05 -1.13
C ILE A 183 4.92 1.82 0.09
N SER A 184 5.52 2.98 0.37
CA SER A 184 5.01 3.94 1.33
C SER A 184 4.72 5.27 0.64
N LEU A 185 3.53 5.79 0.86
CA LEU A 185 3.06 7.07 0.35
C LEU A 185 2.90 8.04 1.51
N SER A 186 3.45 9.24 1.40
CA SER A 186 3.32 10.24 2.45
C SER A 186 3.16 11.65 1.89
N CYS A 187 2.37 12.46 2.59
CA CYS A 187 2.24 13.91 2.34
C CYS A 187 1.88 14.26 0.88
N SER A 188 1.08 13.45 0.22
CA SER A 188 0.82 13.56 -1.22
C SER A 188 -0.67 13.57 -1.54
N GLU A 189 -1.04 14.23 -2.62
CA GLU A 189 -2.43 14.37 -3.07
C GLU A 189 -2.61 13.88 -4.50
N ASN A 190 -3.83 13.39 -4.81
CA ASN A 190 -4.24 12.93 -6.14
C ASN A 190 -3.34 11.81 -6.68
N ILE A 191 -3.32 10.70 -5.97
CA ILE A 191 -2.47 9.55 -6.25
C ILE A 191 -3.29 8.45 -6.91
N SER A 192 -2.74 7.79 -7.93
CA SER A 192 -3.33 6.59 -8.49
C SER A 192 -2.33 5.44 -8.60
N LEU A 193 -2.77 4.24 -8.18
CA LEU A 193 -1.97 3.02 -8.27
C LEU A 193 -2.81 1.93 -8.95
N SER A 194 -2.21 1.16 -9.87
CA SER A 194 -2.93 0.07 -10.54
C SER A 194 -2.02 -1.00 -11.11
N GLY A 195 -2.54 -2.23 -11.24
CA GLY A 195 -1.84 -3.32 -11.90
C GLY A 195 -0.53 -3.70 -11.22
N LEU A 196 -0.46 -3.56 -9.90
CA LEU A 196 0.72 -3.90 -9.10
C LEU A 196 0.67 -5.38 -8.70
N ASN A 197 1.83 -6.02 -8.71
CA ASN A 197 2.00 -7.36 -8.18
C ASN A 197 3.11 -7.33 -7.11
N MET A 198 2.71 -7.54 -5.85
CA MET A 198 3.62 -7.49 -4.70
C MET A 198 3.71 -8.85 -4.04
N THR A 199 4.93 -9.35 -3.85
CA THR A 199 5.15 -10.67 -3.27
C THR A 199 6.29 -10.66 -2.25
N ALA A 200 6.01 -11.22 -1.08
CA ALA A 200 6.98 -11.59 -0.07
C ALA A 200 6.49 -12.86 0.65
N PRO A 201 7.34 -13.63 1.35
CA PRO A 201 6.89 -14.76 2.17
C PRO A 201 5.81 -14.33 3.18
N GLY A 202 4.81 -15.18 3.40
CA GLY A 202 3.68 -14.87 4.31
C GLY A 202 4.07 -14.74 5.78
N ASP A 203 5.27 -15.15 6.16
CA ASP A 203 5.88 -14.99 7.49
C ASP A 203 6.95 -13.89 7.55
N SER A 204 7.17 -13.16 6.47
CA SER A 204 8.12 -12.05 6.45
C SER A 204 7.59 -10.86 7.27
N PRO A 205 8.39 -10.34 8.22
CA PRO A 205 7.90 -9.36 9.18
C PRO A 205 7.73 -7.96 8.57
N ASN A 206 6.59 -7.33 8.81
CA ASN A 206 6.24 -5.96 8.39
C ASN A 206 6.44 -5.67 6.89
N THR A 207 6.20 -6.68 6.06
CA THR A 207 6.28 -6.53 4.61
C THR A 207 4.93 -6.10 4.03
N ASP A 208 4.41 -5.00 4.57
CA ASP A 208 3.17 -4.40 4.09
C ASP A 208 3.26 -4.13 2.58
N GLY A 209 2.15 -4.29 1.88
CA GLY A 209 2.11 -3.98 0.46
C GLY A 209 2.19 -2.47 0.23
N ILE A 210 1.18 -1.73 0.69
CA ILE A 210 1.09 -0.28 0.48
C ILE A 210 0.68 0.41 1.78
N ASP A 211 1.53 1.32 2.26
CA ASP A 211 1.23 2.21 3.37
C ASP A 211 0.85 3.60 2.85
N ILE A 212 -0.24 4.14 3.38
CA ILE A 212 -0.78 5.44 3.00
C ILE A 212 -0.84 6.30 4.26
N SER A 213 -0.07 7.38 4.33
CA SER A 213 0.00 8.27 5.48
C SER A 213 -0.08 9.74 5.05
N ASN A 214 -0.94 10.53 5.69
CA ASN A 214 -1.09 11.95 5.36
C ASN A 214 -1.33 12.21 3.86
N CYS A 215 -2.15 11.38 3.21
CA CYS A 215 -2.46 11.47 1.80
C CYS A 215 -3.93 11.81 1.57
N ARG A 216 -4.21 12.56 0.50
CA ARG A 216 -5.55 12.92 0.11
C ARG A 216 -5.84 12.52 -1.34
N GLY A 217 -6.97 11.83 -1.56
CA GLY A 217 -7.36 11.41 -2.91
C GLY A 217 -6.47 10.32 -3.47
N VAL A 218 -6.54 9.12 -2.89
CA VAL A 218 -5.82 7.93 -3.36
C VAL A 218 -6.79 6.97 -4.03
N ASP A 219 -6.50 6.59 -5.26
CA ASP A 219 -7.24 5.59 -6.02
C ASP A 219 -6.31 4.39 -6.29
N LEU A 220 -6.58 3.26 -5.64
CA LEU A 220 -5.82 2.01 -5.77
C LEU A 220 -6.71 0.93 -6.36
N ARG A 221 -6.27 0.32 -7.47
CA ARG A 221 -7.10 -0.68 -8.15
C ARG A 221 -6.32 -1.83 -8.76
N ASP A 222 -7.04 -2.94 -9.01
CA ASP A 222 -6.64 -4.06 -9.86
C ASP A 222 -5.22 -4.56 -9.56
N SER A 223 -4.94 -4.86 -8.29
CA SER A 223 -3.60 -5.25 -7.84
C SER A 223 -3.63 -6.54 -7.01
N VAL A 224 -2.52 -7.27 -7.06
CA VAL A 224 -2.31 -8.51 -6.30
C VAL A 224 -1.23 -8.25 -5.25
N ILE A 225 -1.58 -8.50 -3.98
CA ILE A 225 -0.68 -8.25 -2.85
C ILE A 225 -0.65 -9.52 -1.98
N ALA A 226 0.49 -10.20 -1.96
CA ALA A 226 0.74 -11.45 -1.25
C ALA A 226 2.02 -11.30 -0.42
N THR A 227 1.90 -10.91 0.84
CA THR A 227 3.01 -10.45 1.68
C THR A 227 2.86 -10.99 3.11
N GLY A 228 3.74 -10.60 4.01
CA GLY A 228 3.74 -11.11 5.39
C GLY A 228 3.05 -10.19 6.40
N ASP A 229 2.53 -9.02 5.98
CA ASP A 229 1.80 -8.10 6.86
C ASP A 229 0.58 -7.49 6.13
N ASP A 230 0.14 -6.29 6.48
CA ASP A 230 -1.04 -5.66 5.87
C ASP A 230 -0.87 -5.52 4.35
N CYS A 231 -1.83 -6.00 3.57
CA CYS A 231 -1.81 -5.73 2.13
C CYS A 231 -1.88 -4.23 1.86
N ILE A 232 -2.70 -3.53 2.62
CA ILE A 232 -2.84 -2.08 2.57
C ILE A 232 -3.05 -1.58 4.00
N ALA A 233 -2.26 -0.59 4.43
CA ALA A 233 -2.42 0.12 5.69
C ALA A 233 -2.73 1.59 5.44
N ILE A 234 -3.87 2.08 5.96
CA ILE A 234 -4.32 3.47 5.84
C ILE A 234 -4.10 4.17 7.17
N ASN A 235 -3.04 4.95 7.26
CA ASN A 235 -2.60 5.62 8.46
C ASN A 235 -3.17 7.04 8.61
N GLY A 236 -2.95 7.66 9.77
CA GLY A 236 -3.48 8.97 10.13
C GLY A 236 -3.16 10.08 9.12
N GLY A 237 -4.03 11.09 9.09
CA GLY A 237 -3.96 12.21 8.16
C GLY A 237 -4.44 11.90 6.74
N SER A 238 -5.02 10.71 6.51
CA SER A 238 -5.43 10.27 5.18
C SER A 238 -6.93 10.40 4.95
N SER A 239 -7.32 10.80 3.74
CA SER A 239 -8.74 10.98 3.38
C SER A 239 -9.01 10.79 1.90
N TYR A 240 -10.28 10.46 1.57
CA TYR A 240 -10.72 10.19 0.19
C TYR A 240 -9.93 9.07 -0.46
N ILE A 241 -9.93 7.91 0.19
CA ILE A 241 -9.20 6.72 -0.24
C ILE A 241 -10.19 5.75 -0.89
N ASN A 242 -9.95 5.40 -2.13
CA ASN A 242 -10.74 4.45 -2.89
C ASN A 242 -9.87 3.24 -3.28
N ILE A 243 -10.30 2.05 -2.84
CA ILE A 243 -9.59 0.78 -3.07
C ILE A 243 -10.56 -0.17 -3.75
N THR A 244 -10.20 -0.67 -4.95
CA THR A 244 -11.09 -1.53 -5.73
C THR A 244 -10.33 -2.64 -6.43
N GLY A 245 -10.90 -3.85 -6.46
CA GLY A 245 -10.36 -4.96 -7.27
C GLY A 245 -9.03 -5.51 -6.75
N ILE A 246 -8.83 -5.52 -5.44
CA ILE A 246 -7.60 -6.04 -4.83
C ILE A 246 -7.75 -7.52 -4.51
N PHE A 247 -6.76 -8.30 -4.92
CA PHE A 247 -6.53 -9.63 -4.39
C PHE A 247 -5.45 -9.55 -3.30
N CYS A 248 -5.84 -9.78 -2.06
CA CYS A 248 -4.98 -9.72 -0.88
C CYS A 248 -4.81 -11.12 -0.30
N GLY A 249 -3.59 -11.58 -0.18
CA GLY A 249 -3.29 -12.83 0.52
C GLY A 249 -2.22 -13.72 -0.13
N PRO A 250 -1.41 -14.40 0.73
CA PRO A 250 -1.37 -14.27 2.19
C PRO A 250 -1.04 -12.86 2.66
N GLY A 251 -1.28 -12.57 3.96
CA GLY A 251 -1.01 -11.29 4.59
C GLY A 251 -1.92 -10.99 5.78
N HIS A 252 -1.93 -9.74 6.24
CA HIS A 252 -2.76 -9.32 7.38
C HIS A 252 -4.06 -8.60 6.97
N GLY A 253 -4.41 -8.56 5.67
CA GLY A 253 -5.66 -7.96 5.19
C GLY A 253 -5.53 -6.47 4.86
N ILE A 254 -6.67 -5.76 4.86
CA ILE A 254 -6.75 -4.32 4.60
C ILE A 254 -7.11 -3.61 5.91
N SER A 255 -6.22 -2.69 6.36
CA SER A 255 -6.32 -2.05 7.66
C SER A 255 -6.45 -0.53 7.57
N VAL A 256 -7.36 0.02 8.37
CA VAL A 256 -7.38 1.43 8.75
C VAL A 256 -6.67 1.56 10.09
N GLY A 257 -5.55 2.26 10.10
CA GLY A 257 -4.68 2.40 11.26
C GLY A 257 -3.40 1.54 11.19
N SER A 258 -2.62 1.62 12.28
CA SER A 258 -3.02 1.97 13.65
C SER A 258 -3.09 3.49 13.87
N LEU A 259 -4.13 3.95 14.56
CA LEU A 259 -4.38 5.38 14.79
C LEU A 259 -4.19 5.74 16.27
N GLY A 260 -3.65 6.93 16.53
CA GLY A 260 -3.56 7.49 17.88
C GLY A 260 -2.39 6.98 18.70
N GLU A 261 -1.35 6.46 18.07
CA GLU A 261 -0.16 5.98 18.76
C GLU A 261 0.48 7.08 19.64
N ASN A 262 0.93 6.71 20.83
CA ASN A 262 1.56 7.63 21.81
C ASN A 262 0.70 8.86 22.16
N GLY A 263 -0.64 8.74 22.10
CA GLY A 263 -1.56 9.85 22.39
C GLY A 263 -1.72 10.86 21.25
N HIS A 264 -1.06 10.65 20.13
CA HIS A 264 -1.13 11.59 19.01
C HIS A 264 -2.53 11.64 18.37
N PHE A 265 -2.84 12.80 17.82
CA PHE A 265 -4.04 12.99 17.01
C PHE A 265 -3.89 12.28 15.66
N SER A 266 -4.85 11.42 15.33
CA SER A 266 -4.90 10.71 14.06
C SER A 266 -6.32 10.74 13.49
N ALA A 267 -6.47 11.18 12.25
CA ALA A 267 -7.75 11.26 11.58
C ALA A 267 -7.72 10.50 10.26
N VAL A 268 -8.72 9.65 10.04
CA VAL A 268 -8.96 8.98 8.75
C VAL A 268 -10.45 9.09 8.43
N GLU A 269 -10.77 9.53 7.21
CA GLU A 269 -12.15 9.61 6.76
C GLU A 269 -12.31 9.40 5.24
N GLU A 270 -13.55 9.14 4.82
CA GLU A 270 -13.92 8.94 3.42
C GLU A 270 -13.09 7.81 2.77
N VAL A 271 -13.14 6.62 3.39
CA VAL A 271 -12.46 5.42 2.88
C VAL A 271 -13.50 4.47 2.28
N ARG A 272 -13.27 4.05 1.06
CA ARG A 272 -14.09 3.05 0.38
C ARG A 272 -13.22 1.90 -0.11
N VAL A 273 -13.54 0.69 0.35
CA VAL A 273 -12.93 -0.57 -0.10
C VAL A 273 -14.02 -1.40 -0.77
N LYS A 274 -13.85 -1.72 -2.05
CA LYS A 274 -14.89 -2.40 -2.81
C LYS A 274 -14.33 -3.50 -3.72
N ASN A 275 -15.14 -4.57 -3.92
CA ASN A 275 -14.83 -5.64 -4.87
C ASN A 275 -13.43 -6.23 -4.67
N CYS A 276 -13.12 -6.60 -3.42
CA CYS A 276 -11.83 -7.18 -3.06
C CYS A 276 -11.98 -8.63 -2.61
N THR A 277 -10.94 -9.42 -2.85
CA THR A 277 -10.85 -10.79 -2.34
C THR A 277 -9.68 -10.89 -1.37
N LEU A 278 -9.98 -11.36 -0.14
CA LEU A 278 -8.97 -11.61 0.88
C LEU A 278 -8.88 -13.11 1.13
N SER A 279 -7.70 -13.69 0.87
CA SER A 279 -7.51 -15.15 0.87
C SER A 279 -6.37 -15.59 1.77
N ASN A 280 -6.66 -16.47 2.73
CA ASN A 280 -5.68 -16.98 3.70
C ASN A 280 -4.94 -15.84 4.44
N THR A 281 -5.68 -14.79 4.77
CA THR A 281 -5.17 -13.63 5.51
C THR A 281 -5.41 -13.79 7.00
N LYS A 282 -4.54 -13.23 7.82
CA LYS A 282 -4.72 -13.20 9.28
C LYS A 282 -5.94 -12.37 9.67
N ASN A 283 -6.15 -11.23 9.01
CA ASN A 283 -7.37 -10.44 9.17
C ASN A 283 -7.98 -10.19 7.78
N GLY A 284 -9.26 -9.92 7.76
CA GLY A 284 -9.93 -9.42 6.57
C GLY A 284 -9.86 -7.90 6.48
N VAL A 285 -10.96 -7.22 6.79
CA VAL A 285 -11.02 -5.75 6.88
C VAL A 285 -10.96 -5.32 8.34
N ARG A 286 -10.04 -4.42 8.65
CA ARG A 286 -9.72 -4.09 10.04
C ARG A 286 -9.65 -2.59 10.29
N ILE A 287 -10.15 -2.15 11.46
CA ILE A 287 -9.89 -0.83 12.04
C ILE A 287 -9.17 -1.03 13.36
N LYS A 288 -7.99 -0.41 13.53
CA LYS A 288 -7.15 -0.54 14.74
C LYS A 288 -6.73 0.83 15.28
N THR A 289 -7.00 1.08 16.56
CA THR A 289 -6.65 2.34 17.22
C THR A 289 -6.04 2.08 18.59
N PHE A 290 -5.12 2.94 19.00
CA PHE A 290 -4.53 2.87 20.35
C PHE A 290 -5.47 3.50 21.41
N GLN A 291 -5.49 2.94 22.61
CA GLN A 291 -6.39 3.31 23.69
C GLN A 291 -6.30 4.79 24.09
N ASN A 292 -5.09 5.34 24.17
CA ASN A 292 -4.85 6.72 24.63
C ASN A 292 -4.68 7.70 23.46
N GLY A 293 -5.10 7.33 22.26
CA GLY A 293 -5.02 8.20 21.09
C GLY A 293 -6.03 9.34 21.14
N SER A 294 -6.04 10.13 20.09
CA SER A 294 -7.07 11.14 19.85
C SER A 294 -7.39 11.20 18.36
N GLY A 295 -8.56 11.72 17.98
CA GLY A 295 -8.97 11.84 16.60
C GLY A 295 -10.16 10.97 16.22
N PHE A 296 -10.20 10.53 14.96
CA PHE A 296 -11.34 9.76 14.46
C PHE A 296 -10.99 8.86 13.27
N ALA A 297 -11.79 7.78 13.13
CA ALA A 297 -11.93 6.96 11.94
C ALA A 297 -13.42 6.94 11.57
N ARG A 298 -13.81 7.55 10.45
CA ARG A 298 -15.23 7.70 10.09
C ARG A 298 -15.48 7.70 8.59
N LYS A 299 -16.75 7.48 8.21
CA LYS A 299 -17.19 7.40 6.81
C LYS A 299 -16.38 6.37 6.04
N ILE A 300 -16.35 5.16 6.58
CA ILE A 300 -15.59 4.04 6.05
C ILE A 300 -16.58 3.00 5.54
N SER A 301 -16.41 2.56 4.30
CA SER A 301 -17.22 1.49 3.74
C SER A 301 -16.38 0.35 3.20
N PHE A 302 -16.81 -0.87 3.51
CA PHE A 302 -16.32 -2.13 2.97
C PHE A 302 -17.48 -2.80 2.23
N GLU A 303 -17.39 -2.89 0.91
CA GLU A 303 -18.47 -3.34 0.04
C GLU A 303 -18.02 -4.45 -0.90
N ASP A 304 -18.86 -5.45 -1.14
CA ASP A 304 -18.58 -6.55 -2.08
C ASP A 304 -17.23 -7.25 -1.77
N ILE A 305 -17.01 -7.66 -0.52
CA ILE A 305 -15.75 -8.28 -0.09
C ILE A 305 -15.93 -9.80 0.02
N LYS A 306 -15.06 -10.54 -0.67
CA LYS A 306 -15.00 -11.99 -0.58
C LYS A 306 -13.89 -12.43 0.38
N MET A 307 -14.27 -13.17 1.42
CA MET A 307 -13.35 -13.79 2.38
C MET A 307 -13.12 -15.26 2.03
N VAL A 308 -11.87 -15.69 1.93
CA VAL A 308 -11.51 -17.09 1.67
C VAL A 308 -10.55 -17.53 2.78
N ALA A 309 -11.07 -18.25 3.77
CA ALA A 309 -10.31 -18.74 4.91
C ALA A 309 -9.48 -17.64 5.61
N SER A 310 -10.01 -16.42 5.73
CA SER A 310 -9.42 -15.37 6.58
C SER A 310 -9.61 -15.73 8.04
N GLU A 311 -8.59 -15.55 8.90
CA GLU A 311 -8.73 -15.92 10.31
C GLU A 311 -9.71 -15.02 11.04
N ASN A 312 -9.64 -13.71 10.82
CA ASN A 312 -10.51 -12.71 11.44
C ASN A 312 -11.12 -11.80 10.36
N PRO A 313 -12.21 -12.21 9.70
CA PRO A 313 -12.76 -11.47 8.55
C PRO A 313 -13.09 -10.00 8.81
N ILE A 314 -13.70 -9.68 9.94
CA ILE A 314 -14.08 -8.30 10.29
C ILE A 314 -13.59 -7.98 11.70
N ILE A 315 -12.76 -6.94 11.83
CA ILE A 315 -12.24 -6.49 13.13
C ILE A 315 -12.37 -4.98 13.31
N ILE A 316 -12.84 -4.57 14.49
CA ILE A 316 -12.59 -3.25 15.08
C ILE A 316 -11.88 -3.46 16.42
N GLU A 317 -10.67 -2.94 16.57
CA GLU A 317 -9.89 -3.03 17.81
C GLU A 317 -9.43 -1.64 18.27
N GLN A 318 -10.11 -1.08 19.28
CA GLN A 318 -9.77 0.22 19.86
C GLN A 318 -8.79 0.13 21.04
N ASN A 319 -8.44 -1.06 21.47
CA ASN A 319 -7.40 -1.30 22.47
C ASN A 319 -6.18 -1.97 21.83
N TYR A 320 -5.79 -1.50 20.64
CA TYR A 320 -4.69 -2.09 19.91
C TYR A 320 -3.36 -1.91 20.65
N HIS A 321 -2.62 -3.00 20.77
CA HIS A 321 -1.27 -3.02 21.33
C HIS A 321 -0.35 -3.66 20.29
N ASP A 322 0.64 -2.92 19.84
CA ASP A 322 1.66 -3.48 18.98
C ASP A 322 2.60 -4.37 19.81
N ARG A 323 2.50 -5.68 19.59
CA ARG A 323 3.35 -6.66 20.28
C ARG A 323 4.82 -6.66 19.79
N ALA A 324 5.09 -5.99 18.67
CA ALA A 324 6.42 -5.93 18.06
C ALA A 324 7.33 -4.85 18.67
N LYS A 325 6.85 -4.07 19.64
CA LYS A 325 7.63 -2.96 20.24
C LYS A 325 8.64 -3.42 21.28
N ASN A 326 9.72 -4.02 20.81
CA ASN A 326 11.04 -3.84 21.42
C ASN A 326 11.93 -3.12 20.40
N GLY A 327 11.81 -1.78 20.30
CA GLY A 327 12.82 -0.92 19.68
C GLY A 327 12.54 -0.33 18.29
N ASP A 328 11.47 -0.70 17.57
CA ASP A 328 11.09 0.02 16.34
C ASP A 328 10.33 1.32 16.70
N VAL A 329 11.07 2.36 17.01
CA VAL A 329 10.52 3.72 17.05
C VAL A 329 10.07 4.01 15.61
N SER A 330 8.77 4.19 15.41
CA SER A 330 8.20 4.54 14.11
C SER A 330 8.91 5.80 13.58
N PHE A 331 9.82 5.59 12.65
CA PHE A 331 10.55 6.67 11.96
C PHE A 331 9.58 7.59 11.17
N GLU A 332 8.34 7.19 11.12
CA GLU A 332 7.25 7.92 10.47
C GLU A 332 6.91 9.25 11.17
N TYR A 333 7.05 9.35 12.50
CA TYR A 333 6.56 10.50 13.24
C TYR A 333 7.37 11.79 13.09
N SER A 334 8.69 11.74 12.90
CA SER A 334 9.53 12.94 12.87
C SER A 334 9.38 13.80 11.60
N ASN A 335 8.94 13.22 10.49
CA ASN A 335 8.79 13.93 9.21
C ASN A 335 7.36 14.44 8.93
N TYR A 336 6.35 14.05 9.73
CA TYR A 336 4.94 14.38 9.47
C TYR A 336 4.52 15.78 9.91
N GLN A 337 5.29 16.46 10.76
CA GLN A 337 4.95 17.81 11.22
C GLN A 337 4.94 18.86 10.09
N SER A 338 5.55 18.58 8.94
CA SER A 338 5.65 19.52 7.82
C SER A 338 4.59 19.34 6.71
N CYS A 339 3.80 18.23 6.73
CA CYS A 339 2.79 17.99 5.71
C CYS A 339 1.67 19.03 5.73
N ARG A 340 1.32 19.62 4.57
CA ARG A 340 0.18 20.56 4.43
C ARG A 340 -1.15 19.94 4.87
N VAL A 341 -1.37 18.66 4.56
CA VAL A 341 -2.61 17.94 4.90
C VAL A 341 -2.80 17.86 6.40
N ASN A 342 -1.73 17.64 7.16
CA ASN A 342 -1.79 17.53 8.62
C ASN A 342 -2.09 18.87 9.32
N ARG A 343 -1.67 20.00 8.74
CA ARG A 343 -1.98 21.34 9.30
C ARG A 343 -3.48 21.64 9.35
N LEU A 344 -4.25 21.18 8.35
CA LEU A 344 -5.70 21.42 8.34
C LEU A 344 -6.40 20.69 9.48
N TYR A 345 -5.99 19.47 9.78
CA TYR A 345 -6.55 18.69 10.89
C TYR A 345 -6.05 19.15 12.25
N GLN A 346 -4.80 19.60 12.37
CA GLN A 346 -4.23 20.15 13.62
C GLN A 346 -4.88 21.48 14.03
N THR A 347 -5.27 22.33 13.07
CA THR A 347 -6.00 23.58 13.37
C THR A 347 -7.46 23.32 13.78
N LEU A 348 -8.06 22.22 13.36
CA LEU A 348 -9.42 21.82 13.72
C LEU A 348 -9.47 21.03 15.05
N SER A 349 -8.39 20.46 15.48
CA SER A 349 -8.23 19.71 16.72
C SER A 349 -7.70 20.59 17.82
N GLY A 350 -8.46 21.58 18.28
CA GLY A 350 -8.15 22.19 19.57
C GLY A 350 -7.77 21.09 20.56
N SER A 351 -6.72 21.27 21.37
CA SER A 351 -6.10 20.31 22.29
C SER A 351 -7.07 19.25 22.84
N GLY A 352 -7.27 18.18 22.07
CA GLY A 352 -8.13 17.08 22.49
C GLY A 352 -7.44 16.36 23.64
N ASN A 353 -7.98 16.45 24.83
CA ASN A 353 -7.63 15.56 25.94
C ASN A 353 -7.80 14.12 25.43
N GLY A 354 -6.72 13.36 25.32
CA GLY A 354 -6.63 12.02 24.75
C GLY A 354 -7.65 11.03 25.35
N ARG A 355 -8.87 11.05 24.85
CA ARG A 355 -9.97 10.16 25.27
C ARG A 355 -10.14 8.95 24.35
N GLY A 356 -9.21 8.71 23.43
CA GLY A 356 -9.29 7.68 22.41
C GLY A 356 -9.61 8.22 21.00
N VAL A 357 -9.43 7.39 20.00
CA VAL A 357 -9.81 7.67 18.60
C VAL A 357 -11.27 7.25 18.41
N ARG A 358 -12.15 8.15 18.02
CA ARG A 358 -13.57 7.85 17.79
C ARG A 358 -13.73 7.05 16.48
N VAL A 359 -14.40 5.89 16.57
CA VAL A 359 -14.81 5.09 15.39
C VAL A 359 -16.29 5.30 15.15
N SER A 360 -16.68 5.81 13.99
CA SER A 360 -18.09 6.08 13.67
C SER A 360 -18.38 6.04 12.18
N ASP A 361 -19.65 5.83 11.82
CA ASP A 361 -20.13 5.79 10.43
C ASP A 361 -19.29 4.80 9.59
N VAL A 362 -19.37 3.52 10.00
CA VAL A 362 -18.69 2.41 9.32
C VAL A 362 -19.72 1.45 8.75
N ARG A 363 -19.63 1.18 7.47
CA ARG A 363 -20.54 0.27 6.77
C ARG A 363 -19.81 -0.96 6.25
N TYR A 364 -20.34 -2.12 6.56
CA TYR A 364 -20.00 -3.42 5.99
C TYR A 364 -21.18 -3.90 5.16
N SER A 365 -21.01 -4.06 3.85
CA SER A 365 -22.09 -4.40 2.95
C SER A 365 -21.69 -5.47 1.96
N ARG A 366 -22.48 -6.54 1.85
CA ARG A 366 -22.24 -7.68 0.97
C ARG A 366 -20.85 -8.30 1.17
N ILE A 367 -20.57 -8.65 2.43
CA ILE A 367 -19.34 -9.38 2.80
C ILE A 367 -19.70 -10.86 2.95
N HIS A 368 -19.04 -11.71 2.16
CA HIS A 368 -19.37 -13.12 2.14
C HIS A 368 -18.13 -14.00 2.08
N GLY A 369 -18.28 -15.26 2.50
CA GLY A 369 -17.21 -16.26 2.37
C GLY A 369 -16.92 -16.99 3.66
N SER A 370 -15.63 -17.29 3.93
CA SER A 370 -15.27 -18.18 5.01
C SER A 370 -14.23 -17.61 5.97
N SER A 371 -14.40 -17.95 7.26
CA SER A 371 -13.47 -17.69 8.35
C SER A 371 -12.70 -18.95 8.73
N ALA A 372 -11.41 -18.86 8.91
CA ALA A 372 -10.57 -19.95 9.43
C ALA A 372 -10.69 -20.11 10.96
N SER A 373 -11.11 -19.06 11.68
CA SER A 373 -11.37 -19.08 13.12
C SER A 373 -12.87 -19.23 13.43
N SER A 374 -13.20 -19.49 14.70
CA SER A 374 -14.57 -19.54 15.18
C SER A 374 -15.20 -18.14 15.36
N GLU A 375 -14.39 -17.11 15.61
CA GLU A 375 -14.87 -15.73 15.69
C GLU A 375 -14.61 -15.03 14.35
N ALA A 376 -15.66 -14.89 13.53
CA ALA A 376 -15.57 -14.23 12.22
C ALA A 376 -15.69 -12.70 12.31
N ILE A 377 -16.33 -12.21 13.35
CA ILE A 377 -16.51 -10.77 13.61
C ILE A 377 -16.06 -10.48 15.03
N THR A 378 -15.08 -9.58 15.17
CA THR A 378 -14.60 -9.11 16.47
C THR A 378 -14.62 -7.59 16.50
N MET A 379 -15.44 -7.02 17.37
CA MET A 379 -15.52 -5.57 17.57
C MET A 379 -15.29 -5.25 19.04
N ASN A 380 -14.08 -4.86 19.39
CA ASN A 380 -13.66 -4.48 20.74
C ASN A 380 -13.54 -2.96 20.83
N CYS A 381 -14.67 -2.31 21.04
CA CYS A 381 -14.77 -0.86 21.11
C CYS A 381 -14.53 -0.36 22.54
N ASP A 382 -13.99 0.87 22.65
CA ASP A 382 -13.69 1.53 23.91
C ASP A 382 -14.92 1.66 24.80
N ALA A 383 -14.74 1.52 26.13
CA ALA A 383 -15.85 1.52 27.07
C ALA A 383 -16.58 2.87 27.17
N ASN A 384 -15.87 3.98 26.94
CA ASN A 384 -16.41 5.33 27.08
C ASN A 384 -16.86 5.92 25.73
N LEU A 385 -16.14 5.64 24.65
CA LEU A 385 -16.44 6.19 23.33
C LEU A 385 -17.40 5.28 22.55
N GLY A 386 -17.24 3.97 22.66
CA GLY A 386 -17.91 3.01 21.82
C GLY A 386 -17.54 3.15 20.34
N CYS A 387 -18.09 2.26 19.52
CA CYS A 387 -18.17 2.46 18.08
C CYS A 387 -19.64 2.78 17.75
N VAL A 388 -19.87 3.89 17.05
CA VAL A 388 -21.24 4.37 16.79
C VAL A 388 -21.55 4.40 15.30
N ASP A 389 -22.83 4.23 14.95
CA ASP A 389 -23.28 4.20 13.56
C ASP A 389 -22.59 3.11 12.73
N ILE A 390 -22.49 1.91 13.32
CA ILE A 390 -21.97 0.73 12.63
C ILE A 390 -23.12 0.06 11.88
N VAL A 391 -22.98 -0.10 10.57
CA VAL A 391 -23.99 -0.75 9.74
C VAL A 391 -23.42 -2.04 9.16
N MET A 392 -24.12 -3.14 9.37
CA MET A 392 -23.85 -4.43 8.73
C MET A 392 -25.05 -4.83 7.89
N ASP A 393 -24.80 -5.13 6.62
CA ASP A 393 -25.83 -5.33 5.62
C ASP A 393 -25.42 -6.46 4.66
N HIS A 394 -26.11 -7.60 4.68
CA HIS A 394 -25.74 -8.81 3.94
C HIS A 394 -24.31 -9.28 4.26
N VAL A 395 -24.07 -9.63 5.53
CA VAL A 395 -22.80 -10.18 5.99
C VAL A 395 -22.96 -11.67 6.24
N ASP A 396 -22.48 -12.52 5.32
CA ASP A 396 -22.70 -13.95 5.27
C ASP A 396 -21.38 -14.70 5.34
N LEU A 397 -20.96 -15.04 6.55
CA LEU A 397 -19.70 -15.72 6.82
C LEU A 397 -19.93 -17.11 7.40
N VAL A 398 -19.25 -18.08 6.84
CA VAL A 398 -19.31 -19.47 7.30
C VAL A 398 -17.91 -19.92 7.81
N SER A 399 -17.86 -21.04 8.52
CA SER A 399 -16.57 -21.64 8.88
C SER A 399 -15.89 -22.26 7.67
N ALA A 400 -14.59 -22.05 7.52
CA ALA A 400 -13.77 -22.76 6.54
C ALA A 400 -13.65 -24.27 6.87
N LYS A 401 -13.96 -24.66 8.12
CA LYS A 401 -13.98 -26.05 8.57
C LYS A 401 -15.40 -26.58 8.52
N SER A 402 -15.64 -27.67 7.80
CA SER A 402 -16.94 -28.32 7.68
C SER A 402 -17.52 -28.68 9.05
N GLY A 403 -18.82 -28.46 9.25
CA GLY A 403 -19.53 -28.77 10.49
C GLY A 403 -19.30 -27.78 11.64
N HIS A 404 -18.45 -26.79 11.51
CA HIS A 404 -18.24 -25.75 12.51
C HIS A 404 -19.11 -24.52 12.23
N ARG A 405 -19.46 -23.81 13.29
CA ARG A 405 -20.17 -22.50 13.20
C ARG A 405 -19.21 -21.38 13.50
N VAL A 406 -19.52 -20.21 13.00
CA VAL A 406 -18.83 -18.97 13.32
C VAL A 406 -19.70 -18.08 14.21
N SER A 407 -19.06 -17.17 14.92
CA SER A 407 -19.72 -16.27 15.89
C SER A 407 -19.22 -14.84 15.72
N ALA A 408 -19.94 -13.90 16.34
CA ALA A 408 -19.52 -12.51 16.53
C ALA A 408 -19.27 -12.23 18.01
N SER A 409 -18.18 -11.52 18.31
CA SER A 409 -17.84 -10.99 19.63
C SER A 409 -17.80 -9.47 19.56
N CYS A 410 -18.73 -8.80 20.24
CA CYS A 410 -18.90 -7.36 20.15
C CYS A 410 -19.04 -6.73 21.52
N LYS A 411 -18.25 -5.67 21.77
CA LYS A 411 -18.27 -4.85 22.97
C LYS A 411 -18.44 -3.39 22.60
N ASN A 412 -19.38 -2.71 23.25
CA ASN A 412 -19.62 -1.26 23.11
C ASN A 412 -19.86 -0.82 21.66
N VAL A 413 -20.59 -1.62 20.88
CA VAL A 413 -20.92 -1.36 19.49
C VAL A 413 -22.37 -0.90 19.40
N HIS A 414 -22.60 0.24 18.74
CA HIS A 414 -23.93 0.80 18.50
C HIS A 414 -24.16 0.92 16.99
N GLY A 415 -25.21 0.26 16.48
CA GLY A 415 -25.46 0.23 15.05
C GLY A 415 -26.70 -0.54 14.63
N LYS A 416 -26.78 -0.81 13.34
CA LYS A 416 -27.90 -1.49 12.68
C LYS A 416 -27.40 -2.71 11.91
N TYR A 417 -28.21 -3.77 11.92
CA TYR A 417 -27.87 -5.05 11.28
C TYR A 417 -29.04 -5.46 10.41
N PHE A 418 -28.79 -5.74 9.14
CA PHE A 418 -29.78 -6.13 8.15
C PHE A 418 -29.33 -7.41 7.46
N ASP A 419 -30.22 -8.36 7.27
CA ASP A 419 -30.04 -9.56 6.45
C ASP A 419 -28.62 -10.18 6.56
N SER A 420 -28.18 -10.40 7.81
CA SER A 420 -26.85 -10.93 8.11
C SER A 420 -26.96 -12.19 8.96
N ASP A 421 -26.29 -13.26 8.54
CA ASP A 421 -26.29 -14.56 9.26
C ASP A 421 -25.58 -14.46 10.61
N ILE A 422 -24.65 -13.53 10.74
CA ILE A 422 -23.89 -13.26 11.96
C ILE A 422 -23.96 -11.76 12.27
N SER A 423 -24.33 -11.43 13.51
CA SER A 423 -24.40 -10.05 13.94
C SER A 423 -23.98 -9.86 15.40
N CYS A 424 -23.65 -8.62 15.75
CA CYS A 424 -23.39 -8.20 17.14
C CYS A 424 -24.66 -8.11 18.01
N GLN A 425 -25.84 -8.34 17.47
CA GLN A 425 -27.07 -8.36 18.26
C GLN A 425 -27.12 -9.63 19.10
N LYS A 426 -27.28 -9.49 20.43
CA LYS A 426 -27.79 -10.59 21.26
C LYS A 426 -29.16 -10.95 20.69
N LYS A 427 -29.38 -12.20 20.23
CA LYS A 427 -30.73 -12.69 19.96
C LYS A 427 -31.55 -12.38 21.20
N ALA A 428 -32.53 -11.53 21.08
CA ALA A 428 -33.52 -11.33 22.14
C ALA A 428 -34.10 -12.71 22.42
N LEU A 429 -33.75 -13.27 23.57
CA LEU A 429 -34.45 -14.43 24.08
C LEU A 429 -35.91 -14.02 24.19
N GLY A 430 -36.72 -14.55 23.28
CA GLY A 430 -38.16 -14.33 23.31
C GLY A 430 -38.67 -14.60 24.70
N ARG A 431 -39.27 -13.60 25.33
CA ARG A 431 -40.13 -13.84 26.47
C ARG A 431 -41.36 -14.51 25.90
N TRP A 432 -41.61 -15.72 26.36
CA TRP A 432 -42.93 -16.37 26.34
C TRP A 432 -43.90 -15.63 27.26
#